data_4ddaefa0bc7d569e6671fc9450dedec1
#
_entry.id   4ddaefa0bc7d569e6671fc9450dedec1
#
_cell.length_a   1.000
_cell.length_b   1.000
_cell.length_c   1.000
_cell.angle_alpha   90.00
_cell.angle_beta   90.00
_cell.angle_gamma   90.00
#
_symmetry.space_group_name_H-M   'P 1'
#
loop_
_entity.id
_entity.type
_entity.pdbx_description
1 polymer ?
#
loop_
_entity_poly.entity_id
_entity_poly.type
_entity_poly.pdbx_seq_one_letter_code
_entity_poly.pdbx_strand_id
1 'polypeptide(L)'
;MSATTYLPAERLQLGDRYLVALAIVLCGYAVSGKGFAYLGVAPLYVGEILLGIGLLVMFASGCMLAAFTNLPNLLLAMLCAWVAVRAVPYVGTHGMDALRDAVVAIYGAFAFITCAVLLQRPERLATVLRLFAVLALIYGCWGWAPYVLASFADMLPGWPGSGLPLVQLRPGEVAVHLAGAAVFALLFFQRVHWAWLLMLLAGIGLTAAQSRGGLLAIALPLCFAIVMTGKVAQAAKVLIIGIVVASAAAAVFSGLELGGTSREINLEQIALNALSIFSDTSEAGLDGTKAWRLNWWDDIIGYTIHGEYFWTGKGFGISLAESDGYQGTILPGVPILRSPHNAHMTMLARAGVPGLVLWLGALGSWGLMMLRGMILARRRGEELWFRLFLFLLCYLGAIIVNASFDVALEGPMLGIWFWVLFGLGSACAMIYQQRLDGGRAIL
;
A
#
# COMPACT_ATOMS: atom_id res chain seq x y z
N MET A 1 33.38 10.55 42.18
CA MET A 1 32.65 11.53 41.35
C MET A 1 32.79 11.08 39.90
N SER A 2 31.79 10.39 39.38
CA SER A 2 31.76 9.93 38.00
C SER A 2 31.20 11.05 37.13
N ALA A 3 32.02 11.60 36.24
CA ALA A 3 31.58 12.60 35.26
C ALA A 3 30.72 11.93 34.21
N THR A 4 29.40 12.14 34.30
CA THR A 4 28.44 11.79 33.26
C THR A 4 28.72 12.71 32.06
N THR A 5 29.44 12.20 31.08
CA THR A 5 29.67 12.89 29.80
C THR A 5 28.30 13.01 29.10
N TYR A 6 27.66 14.17 29.19
CA TYR A 6 26.52 14.53 28.36
C TYR A 6 26.99 14.58 26.90
N LEU A 7 26.69 13.56 26.12
CA LEU A 7 26.80 13.66 24.66
C LEU A 7 25.82 14.76 24.21
N PRO A 8 26.29 15.77 23.46
CA PRO A 8 25.41 16.81 22.95
C PRO A 8 24.34 16.15 22.09
N ALA A 9 23.07 16.50 22.33
CA ALA A 9 21.97 16.04 21.52
C ALA A 9 22.28 16.38 20.04
N GLU A 10 22.59 15.37 19.22
CA GLU A 10 22.82 15.59 17.80
C GLU A 10 21.59 16.29 17.22
N ARG A 11 21.78 17.48 16.66
CA ARG A 11 20.70 18.23 16.01
C ARG A 11 20.18 17.37 14.86
N LEU A 12 18.88 17.04 14.88
CA LEU A 12 18.21 16.31 13.82
C LEU A 12 18.50 17.00 12.48
N GLN A 13 19.09 16.25 11.54
CA GLN A 13 19.35 16.74 10.19
C GLN A 13 18.03 16.83 9.39
N LEU A 14 18.09 17.56 8.27
CA LEU A 14 16.92 17.78 7.42
C LEU A 14 16.26 16.46 6.99
N GLY A 15 17.06 15.43 6.61
CA GLY A 15 16.56 14.12 6.26
C GLY A 15 15.87 13.38 7.41
N ASP A 16 16.32 13.56 8.66
CA ASP A 16 15.69 12.92 9.83
C ASP A 16 14.31 13.53 10.10
N ARG A 17 14.22 14.88 10.02
CA ARG A 17 12.96 15.61 10.16
C ARG A 17 11.97 15.23 9.07
N TYR A 18 12.45 15.09 7.82
CA TYR A 18 11.64 14.66 6.70
C TYR A 18 11.06 13.25 6.90
N LEU A 19 11.88 12.28 7.33
CA LEU A 19 11.41 10.91 7.59
C LEU A 19 10.36 10.86 8.69
N VAL A 20 10.48 11.68 9.73
CA VAL A 20 9.45 11.78 10.77
C VAL A 20 8.17 12.40 10.21
N ALA A 21 8.25 13.49 9.45
CA ALA A 21 7.10 14.11 8.80
C ALA A 21 6.41 13.14 7.82
N LEU A 22 7.18 12.42 7.02
CA LEU A 22 6.69 11.38 6.13
C LEU A 22 5.96 10.27 6.91
N ALA A 23 6.53 9.80 8.01
CA ALA A 23 5.90 8.77 8.84
C ALA A 23 4.58 9.26 9.47
N ILE A 24 4.50 10.52 9.91
CA ILE A 24 3.27 11.13 10.44
C ILE A 24 2.19 11.18 9.35
N VAL A 25 2.54 11.62 8.14
CA VAL A 25 1.59 11.70 7.03
C VAL A 25 1.13 10.30 6.60
N LEU A 26 2.04 9.35 6.50
CA LEU A 26 1.71 7.95 6.20
C LEU A 26 0.81 7.33 7.27
N CYS A 27 1.08 7.59 8.55
CA CYS A 27 0.22 7.16 9.65
C CYS A 27 -1.18 7.81 9.56
N GLY A 28 -1.25 9.11 9.24
CA GLY A 28 -2.50 9.82 9.00
C GLY A 28 -3.33 9.19 7.88
N TYR A 29 -2.72 8.80 6.77
CA TYR A 29 -3.39 8.06 5.70
C TYR A 29 -3.88 6.69 6.17
N ALA A 30 -3.06 5.95 6.90
CA ALA A 30 -3.42 4.63 7.37
C ALA A 30 -4.55 4.64 8.42
N VAL A 31 -4.63 5.67 9.26
CA VAL A 31 -5.58 5.76 10.37
C VAL A 31 -6.87 6.47 9.99
N SER A 32 -6.76 7.58 9.23
CA SER A 32 -7.90 8.45 8.92
C SER A 32 -8.36 8.35 7.47
N GLY A 33 -7.48 7.98 6.54
CA GLY A 33 -7.82 7.75 5.14
C GLY A 33 -8.13 9.03 4.37
N LYS A 34 -9.23 9.00 3.60
CA LYS A 34 -9.56 10.00 2.59
C LYS A 34 -9.68 11.42 3.15
N GLY A 35 -10.31 11.60 4.31
CA GLY A 35 -10.48 12.94 4.89
C GLY A 35 -9.14 13.62 5.21
N PHE A 36 -8.20 12.88 5.80
CA PHE A 36 -6.84 13.35 6.05
C PHE A 36 -6.08 13.68 4.76
N ALA A 37 -6.30 12.90 3.69
CA ALA A 37 -5.64 13.11 2.41
C ALA A 37 -5.98 14.46 1.77
N TYR A 38 -7.14 15.02 2.07
CA TYR A 38 -7.59 16.34 1.57
C TYR A 38 -7.23 17.51 2.49
N LEU A 39 -6.34 17.33 3.46
CA LEU A 39 -5.80 18.46 4.23
C LEU A 39 -4.91 19.31 3.33
N GLY A 40 -5.33 20.59 3.15
CA GLY A 40 -4.67 21.55 2.26
C GLY A 40 -5.68 22.29 1.39
N VAL A 41 -5.18 22.86 0.31
CA VAL A 41 -5.97 23.57 -0.70
C VAL A 41 -5.65 22.98 -2.06
N ALA A 42 -6.68 22.58 -2.81
CA ALA A 42 -6.48 22.01 -4.16
C ALA A 42 -5.63 22.94 -5.05
N PRO A 43 -4.64 22.42 -5.75
CA PRO A 43 -4.22 21.02 -5.86
C PRO A 43 -3.13 20.59 -4.86
N LEU A 44 -2.79 21.43 -3.89
CA LEU A 44 -1.69 21.22 -2.93
C LEU A 44 -2.25 20.70 -1.59
N TYR A 45 -2.37 19.40 -1.50
CA TYR A 45 -2.71 18.71 -0.26
C TYR A 45 -1.45 18.26 0.48
N VAL A 46 -1.61 17.67 1.64
CA VAL A 46 -0.50 17.25 2.52
C VAL A 46 0.50 16.33 1.79
N GLY A 47 0.05 15.47 0.89
CA GLY A 47 0.90 14.58 0.09
C GLY A 47 1.79 15.33 -0.89
N GLU A 48 1.21 16.27 -1.65
CA GLU A 48 1.91 17.09 -2.64
C GLU A 48 2.89 18.04 -1.98
N ILE A 49 2.52 18.64 -0.84
CA ILE A 49 3.42 19.48 -0.05
C ILE A 49 4.62 18.64 0.43
N LEU A 50 4.37 17.44 0.94
CA LEU A 50 5.42 16.54 1.41
C LEU A 50 6.32 16.04 0.25
N LEU A 51 5.74 15.85 -0.95
CA LEU A 51 6.49 15.55 -2.16
C LEU A 51 7.46 16.67 -2.51
N GLY A 52 6.98 17.91 -2.54
CA GLY A 52 7.80 19.10 -2.83
C GLY A 52 8.96 19.27 -1.83
N ILE A 53 8.67 19.17 -0.52
CA ILE A 53 9.70 19.19 0.52
C ILE A 53 10.68 18.03 0.34
N GLY A 54 10.18 16.83 0.03
CA GLY A 54 10.99 15.64 -0.19
C GLY A 54 11.97 15.79 -1.35
N LEU A 55 11.56 16.40 -2.45
CA LEU A 55 12.45 16.70 -3.58
C LEU A 55 13.58 17.64 -3.16
N LEU A 56 13.30 18.70 -2.40
CA LEU A 56 14.34 19.59 -1.87
C LEU A 56 15.31 18.83 -0.95
N VAL A 57 14.79 17.95 -0.08
CA VAL A 57 15.62 17.10 0.80
C VAL A 57 16.48 16.13 0.00
N MET A 58 15.94 15.53 -1.06
CA MET A 58 16.66 14.64 -1.97
C MET A 58 17.82 15.38 -2.65
N PHE A 59 17.61 16.58 -3.18
CA PHE A 59 18.67 17.39 -3.75
C PHE A 59 19.74 17.75 -2.71
N ALA A 60 19.33 18.15 -1.50
CA ALA A 60 20.25 18.50 -0.42
C ALA A 60 21.02 17.29 0.15
N SER A 61 20.55 16.06 -0.09
CA SER A 61 21.20 14.84 0.40
C SER A 61 22.54 14.55 -0.27
N GLY A 62 22.77 15.04 -1.49
CA GLY A 62 23.90 14.68 -2.34
C GLY A 62 23.86 13.25 -2.89
N CYS A 63 22.84 12.46 -2.55
CA CYS A 63 22.68 11.04 -2.97
C CYS A 63 21.65 10.86 -4.08
N MET A 64 21.18 11.95 -4.72
CA MET A 64 20.16 11.89 -5.76
C MET A 64 20.56 10.94 -6.90
N LEU A 65 21.74 11.11 -7.47
CA LEU A 65 22.18 10.25 -8.60
C LEU A 65 22.33 8.78 -8.18
N ALA A 66 22.81 8.52 -6.96
CA ALA A 66 22.92 7.17 -6.42
C ALA A 66 21.56 6.47 -6.37
N ALA A 67 20.47 7.20 -6.08
CA ALA A 67 19.13 6.65 -6.02
C ALA A 67 18.64 6.07 -7.38
N PHE A 68 19.27 6.40 -8.50
CA PHE A 68 18.91 5.90 -9.82
C PHE A 68 19.79 4.73 -10.32
N THR A 69 20.81 4.31 -9.56
CA THR A 69 21.81 3.37 -10.07
C THR A 69 21.38 1.91 -10.10
N ASN A 70 20.30 1.54 -9.40
CA ASN A 70 19.78 0.17 -9.45
C ASN A 70 18.72 0.00 -10.53
N LEU A 71 18.59 -1.22 -11.06
CA LEU A 71 17.68 -1.52 -12.17
C LEU A 71 16.20 -1.17 -11.86
N PRO A 72 15.62 -1.52 -10.68
CA PRO A 72 14.24 -1.15 -10.39
C PRO A 72 13.98 0.36 -10.45
N ASN A 73 14.87 1.16 -9.88
CA ASN A 73 14.72 2.61 -9.87
C ASN A 73 14.95 3.22 -11.26
N LEU A 74 15.85 2.65 -12.06
CA LEU A 74 16.04 3.06 -13.46
C LEU A 74 14.77 2.82 -14.29
N LEU A 75 14.18 1.63 -14.17
CA LEU A 75 12.92 1.30 -14.84
C LEU A 75 11.76 2.18 -14.36
N LEU A 76 11.72 2.49 -13.06
CA LEU A 76 10.77 3.46 -12.52
C LEU A 76 10.98 4.85 -13.12
N ALA A 77 12.21 5.33 -13.23
CA ALA A 77 12.51 6.62 -13.86
C ALA A 77 12.05 6.65 -15.32
N MET A 78 12.29 5.56 -16.07
CA MET A 78 11.81 5.42 -17.44
C MET A 78 10.27 5.41 -17.50
N LEU A 79 9.61 4.74 -16.55
CA LEU A 79 8.14 4.76 -16.43
C LEU A 79 7.62 6.18 -16.16
N CYS A 80 8.23 6.90 -15.21
CA CYS A 80 7.85 8.30 -14.92
C CYS A 80 8.02 9.19 -16.15
N ALA A 81 9.14 9.04 -16.87
CA ALA A 81 9.38 9.77 -18.13
C ALA A 81 8.36 9.41 -19.21
N TRP A 82 8.05 8.12 -19.39
CA TRP A 82 7.03 7.67 -20.32
C TRP A 82 5.65 8.22 -19.99
N VAL A 83 5.21 8.11 -18.73
CA VAL A 83 3.93 8.67 -18.28
C VAL A 83 3.89 10.19 -18.46
N ALA A 84 4.99 10.91 -18.19
CA ALA A 84 5.07 12.35 -18.42
C ALA A 84 4.87 12.71 -19.89
N VAL A 85 5.59 12.03 -20.80
CA VAL A 85 5.45 12.21 -22.26
C VAL A 85 4.01 11.93 -22.72
N ARG A 86 3.37 10.93 -22.11
CA ARG A 86 1.99 10.56 -22.47
C ARG A 86 0.93 11.46 -21.82
N ALA A 87 1.18 12.02 -20.64
CA ALA A 87 0.21 12.83 -19.91
C ALA A 87 0.24 14.32 -20.29
N VAL A 88 1.43 14.88 -20.54
CA VAL A 88 1.59 16.33 -20.82
C VAL A 88 0.69 16.85 -21.95
N PRO A 89 0.51 16.16 -23.10
CA PRO A 89 -0.40 16.63 -24.14
C PRO A 89 -1.86 16.75 -23.70
N TYR A 90 -2.28 15.97 -22.71
CA TYR A 90 -3.65 15.96 -22.21
C TYR A 90 -3.92 17.00 -21.12
N VAL A 91 -2.88 17.61 -20.55
CA VAL A 91 -3.05 18.66 -19.51
C VAL A 91 -3.78 19.87 -20.08
N GLY A 92 -3.53 20.21 -21.34
CA GLY A 92 -4.23 21.34 -22.01
C GLY A 92 -5.72 21.10 -22.23
N THR A 93 -6.14 19.86 -22.43
CA THR A 93 -7.53 19.48 -22.73
C THR A 93 -8.33 18.99 -21.54
N HIS A 94 -7.66 18.27 -20.60
CA HIS A 94 -8.30 17.65 -19.43
C HIS A 94 -7.85 18.24 -18.09
N GLY A 95 -6.91 19.20 -18.11
CA GLY A 95 -6.47 19.92 -16.90
C GLY A 95 -6.03 19.02 -15.76
N MET A 96 -6.62 19.23 -14.59
CA MET A 96 -6.28 18.48 -13.37
C MET A 96 -6.61 16.97 -13.43
N ASP A 97 -7.56 16.57 -14.26
CA ASP A 97 -7.89 15.15 -14.43
C ASP A 97 -6.73 14.38 -15.07
N ALA A 98 -5.98 14.99 -16.00
CA ALA A 98 -4.79 14.37 -16.58
C ALA A 98 -3.68 14.18 -15.53
N LEU A 99 -3.48 15.16 -14.65
CA LEU A 99 -2.51 15.05 -13.56
C LEU A 99 -2.93 14.02 -12.50
N ARG A 100 -4.23 13.98 -12.17
CA ARG A 100 -4.79 12.99 -11.25
C ARG A 100 -4.59 11.57 -11.77
N ASP A 101 -4.81 11.34 -13.05
CA ASP A 101 -4.64 10.01 -13.64
C ASP A 101 -3.14 9.62 -13.76
N ALA A 102 -2.24 10.61 -13.84
CA ALA A 102 -0.78 10.40 -13.85
C ALA A 102 -0.17 10.25 -12.43
N VAL A 103 -0.98 10.39 -11.38
CA VAL A 103 -0.51 10.43 -9.98
C VAL A 103 0.30 9.21 -9.57
N VAL A 104 0.00 8.03 -10.12
CA VAL A 104 0.77 6.80 -9.88
C VAL A 104 2.25 7.01 -10.20
N ALA A 105 2.58 7.67 -11.31
CA ALA A 105 3.97 7.95 -11.68
C ALA A 105 4.52 9.19 -10.93
N ILE A 106 3.70 10.22 -10.69
CA ILE A 106 4.11 11.41 -9.94
C ILE A 106 4.57 11.01 -8.53
N TYR A 107 3.82 10.17 -7.83
CA TYR A 107 4.21 9.66 -6.51
C TYR A 107 5.41 8.72 -6.56
N GLY A 108 5.80 8.20 -7.73
CA GLY A 108 7.05 7.47 -7.94
C GLY A 108 8.30 8.21 -7.45
N ALA A 109 8.24 9.55 -7.42
CA ALA A 109 9.30 10.37 -6.85
C ALA A 109 9.58 10.08 -5.37
N PHE A 110 8.59 9.65 -4.58
CA PHE A 110 8.82 9.24 -3.19
C PHE A 110 9.77 8.04 -3.06
N ALA A 111 9.84 7.16 -4.08
CA ALA A 111 10.81 6.07 -4.09
C ALA A 111 12.24 6.59 -4.16
N PHE A 112 12.51 7.56 -5.04
CA PHE A 112 13.83 8.18 -5.17
C PHE A 112 14.20 9.00 -3.93
N ILE A 113 13.25 9.78 -3.40
CA ILE A 113 13.44 10.58 -2.18
C ILE A 113 13.83 9.69 -1.01
N THR A 114 13.03 8.63 -0.76
CA THR A 114 13.27 7.69 0.34
C THR A 114 14.61 6.98 0.17
N CYS A 115 14.92 6.53 -1.05
CA CYS A 115 16.18 5.88 -1.35
C CYS A 115 17.37 6.82 -1.09
N ALA A 116 17.35 8.04 -1.61
CA ALA A 116 18.45 9.01 -1.44
C ALA A 116 18.67 9.41 0.03
N VAL A 117 17.59 9.65 0.78
CA VAL A 117 17.66 10.01 2.20
C VAL A 117 18.27 8.89 3.05
N LEU A 118 17.96 7.63 2.73
CA LEU A 118 18.52 6.47 3.43
C LEU A 118 19.97 6.18 3.01
N LEU A 119 20.31 6.35 1.73
CA LEU A 119 21.69 6.20 1.27
C LEU A 119 22.64 7.25 1.88
N GLN A 120 22.15 8.47 2.11
CA GLN A 120 22.92 9.51 2.79
C GLN A 120 23.36 9.11 4.20
N ARG A 121 22.46 8.45 4.95
CA ARG A 121 22.69 7.96 6.31
C ARG A 121 21.98 6.63 6.52
N PRO A 122 22.67 5.51 6.30
CA PRO A 122 22.09 4.17 6.48
C PRO A 122 21.58 3.88 7.89
N GLU A 123 22.11 4.55 8.93
CA GLU A 123 21.66 4.41 10.33
C GLU A 123 20.19 4.80 10.51
N ARG A 124 19.62 5.58 9.59
CA ARG A 124 18.19 5.92 9.55
C ARG A 124 17.28 4.70 9.40
N LEU A 125 17.79 3.55 8.89
CA LEU A 125 17.05 2.30 8.84
C LEU A 125 16.57 1.86 10.23
N ALA A 126 17.37 2.05 11.27
CA ALA A 126 16.95 1.74 12.64
C ALA A 126 15.80 2.63 13.12
N THR A 127 15.77 3.90 12.70
CA THR A 127 14.64 4.80 12.98
C THR A 127 13.40 4.38 12.23
N VAL A 128 13.52 4.05 10.94
CA VAL A 128 12.40 3.56 10.11
C VAL A 128 11.80 2.28 10.70
N LEU A 129 12.63 1.32 11.14
CA LEU A 129 12.15 0.10 11.81
C LEU A 129 11.38 0.40 13.11
N ARG A 130 11.84 1.37 13.91
CA ARG A 130 11.12 1.81 15.11
C ARG A 130 9.78 2.45 14.78
N LEU A 131 9.71 3.26 13.72
CA LEU A 131 8.46 3.86 13.25
C LEU A 131 7.47 2.78 12.76
N PHE A 132 7.95 1.76 12.05
CA PHE A 132 7.12 0.62 11.67
C PHE A 132 6.65 -0.20 12.88
N ALA A 133 7.47 -0.35 13.92
CA ALA A 133 7.05 -1.02 15.15
C ALA A 133 5.90 -0.26 15.84
N VAL A 134 5.99 1.06 15.93
CA VAL A 134 4.93 1.91 16.47
C VAL A 134 3.66 1.82 15.61
N LEU A 135 3.80 1.92 14.28
CA LEU A 135 2.66 1.78 13.36
C LEU A 135 1.98 0.41 13.51
N ALA A 136 2.76 -0.68 13.58
CA ALA A 136 2.22 -2.03 13.74
C ALA A 136 1.43 -2.17 15.05
N LEU A 137 1.95 -1.59 16.16
CA LEU A 137 1.24 -1.56 17.44
C LEU A 137 -0.07 -0.77 17.34
N ILE A 138 -0.04 0.44 16.78
CA ILE A 138 -1.23 1.28 16.60
C ILE A 138 -2.23 0.55 15.72
N TYR A 139 -1.80 0.07 14.56
CA TYR A 139 -2.72 -0.48 13.56
C TYR A 139 -3.32 -1.82 13.98
N GLY A 140 -2.59 -2.65 14.70
CA GLY A 140 -3.14 -3.87 15.29
C GLY A 140 -4.27 -3.59 16.29
N CYS A 141 -4.19 -2.45 17.02
CA CYS A 141 -5.28 -1.99 17.89
C CYS A 141 -6.40 -1.26 17.12
N TRP A 142 -6.08 -0.65 15.99
CA TRP A 142 -6.97 0.27 15.25
C TRP A 142 -7.77 -0.41 14.14
N GLY A 143 -7.26 -1.49 13.52
CA GLY A 143 -7.78 -2.04 12.27
C GLY A 143 -9.25 -2.45 12.26
N TRP A 144 -9.87 -2.64 13.41
CA TRP A 144 -11.31 -2.87 13.55
C TRP A 144 -12.12 -1.57 13.62
N ALA A 145 -11.52 -0.47 14.12
CA ALA A 145 -12.20 0.78 14.43
C ALA A 145 -12.86 1.47 13.22
N PRO A 146 -12.28 1.50 12.01
CA PRO A 146 -12.94 2.11 10.85
C PRO A 146 -14.33 1.56 10.57
N TYR A 147 -14.56 0.26 10.80
CA TYR A 147 -15.86 -0.37 10.57
C TYR A 147 -16.91 0.06 11.60
N VAL A 148 -16.50 0.23 12.85
CA VAL A 148 -17.38 0.72 13.92
C VAL A 148 -17.64 2.22 13.77
N LEU A 149 -16.59 3.00 13.49
CA LEU A 149 -16.72 4.46 13.37
C LEU A 149 -17.52 4.88 12.13
N ALA A 150 -17.56 4.07 11.08
CA ALA A 150 -18.43 4.31 9.93
C ALA A 150 -19.92 4.38 10.31
N SER A 151 -20.36 3.62 11.34
CA SER A 151 -21.74 3.66 11.86
C SER A 151 -22.08 4.99 12.57
N PHE A 152 -21.07 5.74 12.97
CA PHE A 152 -21.20 7.01 13.67
C PHE A 152 -20.72 8.21 12.84
N ALA A 153 -20.52 8.02 11.52
CA ALA A 153 -19.93 9.03 10.65
C ALA A 153 -20.68 10.37 10.70
N ASP A 154 -22.03 10.34 10.74
CA ASP A 154 -22.88 11.53 10.80
C ASP A 154 -22.83 12.25 12.15
N MET A 155 -22.37 11.55 13.21
CA MET A 155 -22.27 12.12 14.58
C MET A 155 -20.88 12.71 14.85
N LEU A 156 -19.88 12.35 14.05
CA LEU A 156 -18.51 12.78 14.22
C LEU A 156 -18.24 14.05 13.40
N PRO A 157 -17.40 14.98 13.90
CA PRO A 157 -17.02 16.15 13.12
C PRO A 157 -16.24 15.73 11.85
N GLY A 158 -16.42 16.46 10.77
CA GLY A 158 -15.64 16.29 9.56
C GLY A 158 -14.27 16.98 9.63
N TRP A 159 -13.36 16.60 8.75
CA TRP A 159 -12.08 17.29 8.59
C TRP A 159 -12.26 18.74 8.13
N PRO A 160 -11.48 19.68 8.70
CA PRO A 160 -11.52 21.08 8.26
C PRO A 160 -11.24 21.22 6.76
N GLY A 161 -12.02 22.03 6.07
CA GLY A 161 -11.87 22.32 4.64
C GLY A 161 -12.56 21.30 3.73
N SER A 162 -12.47 20.00 3.97
CA SER A 162 -13.10 18.97 3.13
C SER A 162 -14.51 18.56 3.61
N GLY A 163 -14.82 18.73 4.90
CA GLY A 163 -16.05 18.22 5.51
C GLY A 163 -16.18 16.68 5.53
N LEU A 164 -15.18 15.96 5.04
CA LEU A 164 -15.21 14.49 5.01
C LEU A 164 -15.09 13.90 6.42
N PRO A 165 -15.67 12.70 6.67
CA PRO A 165 -15.58 12.05 7.96
C PRO A 165 -14.14 11.92 8.47
N LEU A 166 -13.94 11.97 9.78
CA LEU A 166 -12.62 11.84 10.41
C LEU A 166 -11.92 10.53 10.05
N VAL A 167 -12.69 9.46 9.86
CA VAL A 167 -12.19 8.16 9.42
C VAL A 167 -13.00 7.71 8.22
N GLN A 168 -12.32 7.61 7.08
CA GLN A 168 -12.91 7.13 5.83
C GLN A 168 -11.88 6.28 5.08
N LEU A 169 -11.89 4.98 5.35
CA LEU A 169 -11.01 3.98 4.78
C LEU A 169 -11.80 2.91 4.03
N ARG A 170 -11.28 2.46 2.91
CA ARG A 170 -11.83 1.30 2.19
C ARG A 170 -11.34 0.01 2.83
N PRO A 171 -12.11 -1.09 2.78
CA PRO A 171 -11.67 -2.38 3.33
C PRO A 171 -10.33 -2.87 2.80
N GLY A 172 -10.01 -2.61 1.51
CA GLY A 172 -8.72 -2.94 0.91
C GLY A 172 -7.54 -2.15 1.50
N GLU A 173 -7.74 -0.88 1.83
CA GLU A 173 -6.73 -0.04 2.50
C GLU A 173 -6.45 -0.56 3.92
N VAL A 174 -7.50 -0.87 4.66
CA VAL A 174 -7.37 -1.48 6.00
C VAL A 174 -6.64 -2.81 5.93
N ALA A 175 -6.99 -3.67 4.95
CA ALA A 175 -6.36 -4.97 4.74
C ALA A 175 -4.85 -4.88 4.56
N VAL A 176 -4.39 -3.96 3.72
CA VAL A 176 -2.96 -3.77 3.43
C VAL A 176 -2.18 -3.43 4.70
N HIS A 177 -2.69 -2.52 5.52
CA HIS A 177 -2.00 -2.12 6.74
C HIS A 177 -2.10 -3.17 7.85
N LEU A 178 -3.20 -3.92 7.93
CA LEU A 178 -3.31 -5.10 8.80
C LEU A 178 -2.30 -6.18 8.41
N ALA A 179 -2.13 -6.45 7.11
CA ALA A 179 -1.11 -7.35 6.60
C ALA A 179 0.30 -6.90 7.01
N GLY A 180 0.61 -5.61 6.81
CA GLY A 180 1.87 -5.00 7.24
C GLY A 180 2.11 -5.15 8.74
N ALA A 181 1.11 -4.84 9.57
CA ALA A 181 1.20 -4.97 11.03
C ALA A 181 1.38 -6.43 11.49
N ALA A 182 0.62 -7.37 10.90
CA ALA A 182 0.70 -8.80 11.22
C ALA A 182 2.07 -9.38 10.84
N VAL A 183 2.57 -9.08 9.64
CA VAL A 183 3.88 -9.54 9.18
C VAL A 183 5.00 -8.92 10.02
N PHE A 184 4.92 -7.61 10.34
CA PHE A 184 5.90 -6.97 11.20
C PHE A 184 5.94 -7.61 12.59
N ALA A 185 4.79 -7.85 13.19
CA ALA A 185 4.71 -8.51 14.50
C ALA A 185 5.27 -9.94 14.45
N LEU A 186 4.95 -10.73 13.41
CA LEU A 186 5.48 -12.07 13.21
C LEU A 186 7.02 -12.10 13.14
N LEU A 187 7.63 -11.10 12.51
CA LEU A 187 9.07 -11.05 12.24
C LEU A 187 9.88 -10.39 13.37
N PHE A 188 9.36 -9.34 13.98
CA PHE A 188 10.15 -8.47 14.87
C PHE A 188 9.71 -8.47 16.33
N PHE A 189 8.44 -8.80 16.65
CA PHE A 189 8.01 -8.86 18.04
C PHE A 189 8.34 -10.22 18.64
N GLN A 190 9.03 -10.21 19.80
CA GLN A 190 9.33 -11.43 20.55
C GLN A 190 8.10 -11.97 21.29
N ARG A 191 7.29 -11.06 21.81
CA ARG A 191 6.05 -11.35 22.54
C ARG A 191 4.99 -10.35 22.13
N VAL A 192 3.79 -10.85 21.97
CA VAL A 192 2.60 -10.04 21.63
C VAL A 192 1.59 -10.24 22.76
N HIS A 193 1.04 -9.13 23.27
CA HIS A 193 -0.02 -9.21 24.28
C HIS A 193 -1.30 -9.77 23.64
N TRP A 194 -1.98 -10.67 24.34
CA TRP A 194 -3.17 -11.36 23.82
C TRP A 194 -4.28 -10.38 23.39
N ALA A 195 -4.49 -9.28 24.12
CA ALA A 195 -5.49 -8.29 23.77
C ALA A 195 -5.19 -7.60 22.43
N TRP A 196 -3.92 -7.28 22.16
CA TRP A 196 -3.49 -6.75 20.87
C TRP A 196 -3.75 -7.75 19.74
N LEU A 197 -3.44 -9.03 19.98
CA LEU A 197 -3.67 -10.11 19.01
C LEU A 197 -5.16 -10.27 18.70
N LEU A 198 -6.04 -10.21 19.72
CA LEU A 198 -7.48 -10.27 19.53
C LEU A 198 -8.01 -9.08 18.72
N MET A 199 -7.53 -7.87 18.98
CA MET A 199 -7.91 -6.68 18.20
C MET A 199 -7.44 -6.78 16.75
N LEU A 200 -6.21 -7.27 16.51
CA LEU A 200 -5.70 -7.53 15.16
C LEU A 200 -6.58 -8.56 14.43
N LEU A 201 -6.92 -9.68 15.08
CA LEU A 201 -7.77 -10.72 14.51
C LEU A 201 -9.19 -10.23 14.24
N ALA A 202 -9.75 -9.39 15.12
CA ALA A 202 -11.04 -8.74 14.88
C ALA A 202 -11.00 -7.85 13.62
N GLY A 203 -9.96 -7.02 13.48
CA GLY A 203 -9.76 -6.21 12.27
C GLY A 203 -9.63 -7.06 11.00
N ILE A 204 -8.88 -8.15 11.06
CA ILE A 204 -8.74 -9.11 9.95
C ILE A 204 -10.08 -9.74 9.59
N GLY A 205 -10.84 -10.21 10.58
CA GLY A 205 -12.15 -10.83 10.39
C GLY A 205 -13.16 -9.87 9.74
N LEU A 206 -13.26 -8.63 10.26
CA LEU A 206 -14.12 -7.60 9.68
C LEU A 206 -13.75 -7.27 8.24
N THR A 207 -12.45 -7.15 7.97
CA THR A 207 -11.95 -6.90 6.60
C THR A 207 -12.26 -8.05 5.66
N ALA A 208 -12.08 -9.29 6.11
CA ALA A 208 -12.35 -10.50 5.34
C ALA A 208 -13.84 -10.65 4.98
N ALA A 209 -14.74 -10.23 5.87
CA ALA A 209 -16.18 -10.20 5.59
C ALA A 209 -16.54 -9.18 4.52
N GLN A 210 -15.85 -8.02 4.48
CA GLN A 210 -16.19 -6.91 3.60
C GLN A 210 -15.50 -6.96 2.22
N SER A 211 -14.33 -7.60 2.08
CA SER A 211 -13.53 -7.54 0.84
C SER A 211 -12.77 -8.84 0.54
N ARG A 212 -13.09 -9.45 -0.60
CA ARG A 212 -12.33 -10.61 -1.15
C ARG A 212 -10.88 -10.24 -1.49
N GLY A 213 -10.68 -9.11 -2.16
CA GLY A 213 -9.36 -8.57 -2.47
C GLY A 213 -8.56 -8.25 -1.21
N GLY A 214 -9.23 -7.70 -0.18
CA GLY A 214 -8.63 -7.46 1.13
C GLY A 214 -8.22 -8.74 1.85
N LEU A 215 -9.04 -9.79 1.79
CA LEU A 215 -8.68 -11.11 2.34
C LEU A 215 -7.42 -11.66 1.68
N LEU A 216 -7.32 -11.62 0.35
CA LEU A 216 -6.13 -12.04 -0.38
C LEU A 216 -4.90 -11.19 -0.04
N ALA A 217 -5.08 -9.86 0.09
CA ALA A 217 -4.01 -8.94 0.44
C ALA A 217 -3.43 -9.19 1.85
N ILE A 218 -4.20 -9.80 2.75
CA ILE A 218 -3.71 -10.26 4.06
C ILE A 218 -3.13 -11.67 3.95
N ALA A 219 -3.88 -12.60 3.38
CA ALA A 219 -3.57 -14.02 3.43
C ALA A 219 -2.28 -14.36 2.69
N LEU A 220 -2.09 -13.88 1.45
CA LEU A 220 -0.94 -14.26 0.63
C LEU A 220 0.40 -13.82 1.25
N PRO A 221 0.60 -12.54 1.65
CA PRO A 221 1.85 -12.11 2.27
C PRO A 221 2.10 -12.77 3.63
N LEU A 222 1.04 -12.96 4.42
CA LEU A 222 1.17 -13.57 5.74
C LEU A 222 1.53 -15.07 5.62
N CYS A 223 0.89 -15.82 4.73
CA CYS A 223 1.25 -17.20 4.44
C CYS A 223 2.70 -17.31 3.96
N PHE A 224 3.12 -16.43 3.05
CA PHE A 224 4.50 -16.40 2.58
C PHE A 224 5.49 -16.15 3.74
N ALA A 225 5.22 -15.18 4.62
CA ALA A 225 6.06 -14.90 5.79
C ALA A 225 6.12 -16.08 6.77
N ILE A 226 4.98 -16.75 7.02
CA ILE A 226 4.89 -17.93 7.89
C ILE A 226 5.75 -19.08 7.34
N VAL A 227 5.63 -19.36 6.04
CA VAL A 227 6.41 -20.42 5.37
C VAL A 227 7.90 -20.09 5.41
N MET A 228 8.28 -18.87 5.06
CA MET A 228 9.68 -18.44 5.05
C MET A 228 10.33 -18.47 6.45
N THR A 229 9.56 -18.27 7.52
CA THR A 229 10.07 -18.31 8.91
C THR A 229 9.93 -19.68 9.57
N GLY A 230 9.23 -20.64 8.96
CA GLY A 230 8.95 -21.96 9.53
C GLY A 230 7.96 -21.94 10.71
N LYS A 231 7.25 -20.82 10.93
CA LYS A 231 6.33 -20.64 12.08
C LYS A 231 4.93 -21.21 11.85
N VAL A 232 4.79 -22.26 11.03
CA VAL A 232 3.50 -22.83 10.60
C VAL A 232 2.66 -23.31 11.79
N ALA A 233 3.26 -24.07 12.72
CA ALA A 233 2.54 -24.59 13.89
C ALA A 233 2.05 -23.47 14.84
N GLN A 234 2.83 -22.38 14.97
CA GLN A 234 2.44 -21.22 15.76
C GLN A 234 1.28 -20.48 15.11
N ALA A 235 1.36 -20.26 13.79
CA ALA A 235 0.31 -19.61 13.02
C ALA A 235 -1.00 -20.41 13.05
N ALA A 236 -0.93 -21.73 12.92
CA ALA A 236 -2.12 -22.60 13.02
C ALA A 236 -2.81 -22.49 14.38
N LYS A 237 -2.05 -22.42 15.48
CA LYS A 237 -2.61 -22.20 16.83
C LYS A 237 -3.34 -20.86 16.92
N VAL A 238 -2.74 -19.78 16.41
CA VAL A 238 -3.34 -18.44 16.41
C VAL A 238 -4.60 -18.42 15.57
N LEU A 239 -4.60 -19.07 14.41
CA LEU A 239 -5.77 -19.16 13.54
C LEU A 239 -6.93 -19.92 14.21
N ILE A 240 -6.66 -21.07 14.85
CA ILE A 240 -7.67 -21.83 15.59
C ILE A 240 -8.29 -20.99 16.71
N ILE A 241 -7.45 -20.31 17.50
CA ILE A 241 -7.94 -19.40 18.54
C ILE A 241 -8.79 -18.27 17.94
N GLY A 242 -8.35 -17.69 16.83
CA GLY A 242 -9.10 -16.65 16.11
C GLY A 242 -10.48 -17.13 15.65
N ILE A 243 -10.57 -18.33 15.09
CA ILE A 243 -11.83 -18.93 14.65
C ILE A 243 -12.76 -19.18 15.86
N VAL A 244 -12.23 -19.77 16.94
CA VAL A 244 -13.02 -20.01 18.15
C VAL A 244 -13.58 -18.71 18.74
N VAL A 245 -12.74 -17.68 18.86
CA VAL A 245 -13.15 -16.38 19.39
C VAL A 245 -14.17 -15.69 18.47
N ALA A 246 -13.96 -15.74 17.15
CA ALA A 246 -14.88 -15.16 16.17
C ALA A 246 -16.24 -15.89 16.18
N SER A 247 -16.24 -17.22 16.32
CA SER A 247 -17.48 -18.02 16.44
C SER A 247 -18.24 -17.70 17.72
N ALA A 248 -17.53 -17.55 18.85
CA ALA A 248 -18.13 -17.17 20.11
C ALA A 248 -18.71 -15.73 20.06
N ALA A 249 -17.97 -14.79 19.47
CA ALA A 249 -18.44 -13.43 19.28
C ALA A 249 -19.69 -13.39 18.37
N ALA A 250 -19.69 -14.11 17.26
CA ALA A 250 -20.84 -14.20 16.36
C ALA A 250 -22.08 -14.76 17.09
N ALA A 251 -21.91 -15.76 17.95
CA ALA A 251 -23.02 -16.33 18.74
C ALA A 251 -23.57 -15.33 19.78
N VAL A 252 -22.73 -14.51 20.39
CA VAL A 252 -23.12 -13.50 21.41
C VAL A 252 -23.73 -12.26 20.76
N PHE A 253 -23.21 -11.82 19.63
CA PHE A 253 -23.61 -10.59 18.94
C PHE A 253 -24.50 -10.84 17.70
N SER A 254 -25.06 -12.04 17.56
CA SER A 254 -26.03 -12.35 16.48
C SER A 254 -27.21 -11.39 16.57
N GLY A 255 -27.35 -10.50 15.58
CA GLY A 255 -28.40 -9.47 15.53
C GLY A 255 -27.92 -8.02 15.67
N LEU A 256 -26.61 -7.78 15.88
CA LEU A 256 -26.06 -6.43 15.83
C LEU A 256 -25.76 -6.06 14.35
N GLU A 257 -26.61 -5.20 13.78
CA GLU A 257 -26.32 -4.55 12.49
C GLU A 257 -25.30 -3.43 12.73
N LEU A 258 -24.07 -3.64 12.28
CA LEU A 258 -23.11 -2.54 12.19
C LEU A 258 -23.45 -1.72 10.93
N GLY A 259 -24.02 -0.53 11.15
CA GLY A 259 -24.32 0.42 10.09
C GLY A 259 -23.05 0.80 9.29
N GLY A 260 -23.20 1.09 7.99
CA GLY A 260 -22.08 1.52 7.13
C GLY A 260 -21.26 0.39 6.53
N THR A 261 -21.56 -0.87 6.78
CA THR A 261 -20.96 -2.02 6.10
C THR A 261 -21.78 -2.37 4.85
N SER A 262 -21.08 -2.63 3.73
CA SER A 262 -21.74 -3.00 2.48
C SER A 262 -22.26 -4.46 2.46
N ARG A 263 -21.88 -5.26 3.47
CA ARG A 263 -22.22 -6.68 3.61
C ARG A 263 -22.40 -7.04 5.07
N GLU A 264 -23.19 -8.06 5.33
CA GLU A 264 -23.34 -8.62 6.68
C GLU A 264 -21.99 -9.13 7.23
N ILE A 265 -21.81 -8.95 8.54
CA ILE A 265 -20.62 -9.42 9.24
C ILE A 265 -20.97 -10.72 9.94
N ASN A 266 -20.82 -11.84 9.24
CA ASN A 266 -20.97 -13.17 9.80
C ASN A 266 -19.91 -14.13 9.26
N LEU A 267 -19.75 -15.28 9.90
CA LEU A 267 -18.77 -16.30 9.48
C LEU A 267 -19.09 -16.88 8.11
N GLU A 268 -20.38 -16.96 7.76
CA GLU A 268 -20.84 -17.43 6.47
C GLU A 268 -20.35 -16.50 5.35
N GLN A 269 -20.44 -15.18 5.53
CA GLN A 269 -19.91 -14.19 4.58
C GLN A 269 -18.39 -14.29 4.40
N ILE A 270 -17.64 -14.55 5.49
CA ILE A 270 -16.18 -14.77 5.39
C ILE A 270 -15.91 -16.04 4.58
N ALA A 271 -16.64 -17.13 4.85
CA ALA A 271 -16.50 -18.39 4.12
C ALA A 271 -16.90 -18.23 2.65
N LEU A 272 -18.00 -17.54 2.34
CA LEU A 272 -18.45 -17.23 1.00
C LEU A 272 -17.42 -16.38 0.24
N ASN A 273 -16.86 -15.35 0.89
CA ASN A 273 -15.81 -14.54 0.30
C ASN A 273 -14.54 -15.38 -0.01
N ALA A 274 -14.16 -16.30 0.87
CA ALA A 274 -13.03 -17.19 0.64
C ALA A 274 -13.30 -18.20 -0.49
N LEU A 275 -14.47 -18.82 -0.50
CA LEU A 275 -14.87 -19.80 -1.53
C LEU A 275 -15.01 -19.14 -2.90
N SER A 276 -15.61 -17.94 -2.97
CA SER A 276 -15.83 -17.20 -4.23
C SER A 276 -14.54 -16.76 -4.93
N ILE A 277 -13.37 -16.86 -4.27
CA ILE A 277 -12.07 -16.66 -4.90
C ILE A 277 -11.75 -17.81 -5.86
N PHE A 278 -12.13 -19.03 -5.49
CA PHE A 278 -11.75 -20.26 -6.21
C PHE A 278 -12.89 -20.86 -7.05
N SER A 279 -14.16 -20.53 -6.75
CA SER A 279 -15.32 -21.08 -7.43
C SER A 279 -16.36 -19.99 -7.68
N ASP A 280 -17.22 -20.21 -8.65
CA ASP A 280 -18.41 -19.39 -8.84
C ASP A 280 -19.39 -19.73 -7.71
N THR A 281 -19.97 -18.68 -7.12
CA THR A 281 -20.96 -18.81 -6.04
C THR A 281 -22.33 -18.52 -6.63
N SER A 282 -23.38 -19.16 -6.11
CA SER A 282 -24.75 -18.90 -6.54
C SER A 282 -25.29 -17.50 -6.20
N GLU A 283 -24.45 -16.63 -5.63
CA GLU A 283 -24.82 -15.24 -5.31
C GLU A 283 -24.60 -14.33 -6.52
N ALA A 284 -25.70 -13.95 -7.16
CA ALA A 284 -25.74 -13.12 -8.37
C ALA A 284 -24.92 -11.80 -8.26
N GLY A 285 -24.85 -11.20 -7.06
CA GLY A 285 -24.10 -9.96 -6.83
C GLY A 285 -22.57 -10.14 -6.84
N LEU A 286 -22.07 -11.30 -6.39
CA LEU A 286 -20.64 -11.59 -6.36
C LEU A 286 -20.10 -11.97 -7.75
N ASP A 287 -20.85 -12.80 -8.47
CA ASP A 287 -20.49 -13.27 -9.80
C ASP A 287 -20.68 -12.17 -10.85
N GLY A 288 -21.71 -11.35 -10.72
CA GLY A 288 -21.92 -10.19 -11.61
C GLY A 288 -20.77 -9.17 -11.54
N THR A 289 -20.27 -8.89 -10.33
CA THR A 289 -19.09 -7.97 -10.15
C THR A 289 -17.81 -8.56 -10.73
N LYS A 290 -17.61 -9.88 -10.65
CA LYS A 290 -16.45 -10.58 -11.22
C LYS A 290 -16.52 -10.55 -12.75
N ALA A 291 -17.65 -10.96 -13.34
CA ALA A 291 -17.87 -10.99 -14.78
C ALA A 291 -17.71 -9.60 -15.41
N TRP A 292 -18.30 -8.56 -14.80
CA TRP A 292 -18.17 -7.18 -15.24
C TRP A 292 -16.72 -6.71 -15.33
N ARG A 293 -15.87 -7.02 -14.32
CA ARG A 293 -14.44 -6.66 -14.36
C ARG A 293 -13.68 -7.42 -15.44
N LEU A 294 -13.92 -8.73 -15.56
CA LEU A 294 -13.25 -9.56 -16.55
C LEU A 294 -13.57 -9.10 -17.98
N ASN A 295 -14.84 -8.78 -18.27
CA ASN A 295 -15.25 -8.25 -19.56
C ASN A 295 -14.55 -6.91 -19.86
N TRP A 296 -14.50 -6.00 -18.88
CA TRP A 296 -13.80 -4.73 -19.09
C TRP A 296 -12.28 -4.90 -19.29
N TRP A 297 -11.66 -5.82 -18.56
CA TRP A 297 -10.22 -6.10 -18.75
C TRP A 297 -9.95 -6.74 -20.11
N ASP A 298 -10.85 -7.59 -20.62
CA ASP A 298 -10.76 -8.16 -21.96
C ASP A 298 -10.87 -7.07 -23.04
N ASP A 299 -11.81 -6.15 -22.92
CA ASP A 299 -11.92 -4.99 -23.81
C ASP A 299 -10.65 -4.12 -23.79
N ILE A 300 -10.05 -3.87 -22.59
CA ILE A 300 -8.78 -3.15 -22.47
C ILE A 300 -7.66 -3.88 -23.22
N ILE A 301 -7.57 -5.20 -23.06
CA ILE A 301 -6.59 -6.03 -23.79
C ILE A 301 -6.86 -5.94 -25.29
N GLY A 302 -8.12 -6.00 -25.71
CA GLY A 302 -8.52 -5.92 -27.11
C GLY A 302 -8.07 -4.63 -27.77
N TYR A 303 -8.37 -3.47 -27.21
CA TYR A 303 -8.02 -2.19 -27.85
C TYR A 303 -6.55 -1.78 -27.63
N THR A 304 -5.83 -2.39 -26.66
CA THR A 304 -4.41 -2.10 -26.46
C THR A 304 -3.53 -3.16 -27.11
N ILE A 305 -3.43 -4.38 -26.56
CA ILE A 305 -2.50 -5.42 -27.06
C ILE A 305 -2.80 -5.79 -28.50
N HIS A 306 -4.08 -5.84 -28.89
CA HIS A 306 -4.53 -6.26 -30.23
C HIS A 306 -5.06 -5.10 -31.07
N GLY A 307 -5.01 -3.85 -30.58
CA GLY A 307 -5.64 -2.71 -31.22
C GLY A 307 -4.73 -1.48 -31.41
N GLU A 308 -5.36 -0.39 -31.77
CA GLU A 308 -4.71 0.86 -32.15
C GLU A 308 -3.96 1.56 -30.99
N TYR A 309 -4.35 1.27 -29.73
CA TYR A 309 -3.76 1.89 -28.55
C TYR A 309 -2.55 1.15 -27.98
N PHE A 310 -1.92 0.24 -28.77
CA PHE A 310 -0.76 -0.53 -28.31
C PHE A 310 0.37 0.35 -27.77
N TRP A 311 0.79 1.37 -28.53
CA TRP A 311 1.89 2.25 -28.13
C TRP A 311 1.50 3.35 -27.17
N THR A 312 0.28 3.78 -27.22
CA THR A 312 -0.14 5.05 -26.61
C THR A 312 -1.04 4.91 -25.39
N GLY A 313 -1.80 3.83 -25.29
CA GLY A 313 -2.98 3.79 -24.46
C GLY A 313 -4.00 4.85 -24.90
N LYS A 314 -5.12 4.94 -24.24
CA LYS A 314 -6.13 5.99 -24.46
C LYS A 314 -5.71 7.36 -23.91
N GLY A 315 -4.66 7.40 -23.06
CA GLY A 315 -4.14 8.64 -22.47
C GLY A 315 -4.69 8.97 -21.08
N PHE A 316 -4.46 10.20 -20.67
CA PHE A 316 -4.67 10.65 -19.30
C PHE A 316 -5.78 11.73 -19.25
N GLY A 317 -6.54 11.79 -18.17
CA GLY A 317 -7.66 12.74 -18.00
C GLY A 317 -9.01 12.21 -18.50
N ILE A 318 -9.01 11.18 -19.32
CA ILE A 318 -10.20 10.55 -19.88
C ILE A 318 -10.80 9.59 -18.81
N SER A 319 -12.12 9.61 -18.62
CA SER A 319 -12.80 8.57 -17.85
C SER A 319 -12.80 7.27 -18.64
N LEU A 320 -12.02 6.27 -18.22
CA LEU A 320 -12.00 4.97 -18.89
C LEU A 320 -13.38 4.29 -18.84
N ALA A 321 -14.09 4.42 -17.71
CA ALA A 321 -15.41 3.83 -17.57
C ALA A 321 -16.43 4.39 -18.58
N GLU A 322 -16.37 5.70 -18.82
CA GLU A 322 -17.23 6.38 -19.81
C GLU A 322 -16.82 5.99 -21.24
N SER A 323 -15.51 6.11 -21.52
CA SER A 323 -14.93 5.81 -22.84
C SER A 323 -15.12 4.35 -23.28
N ASP A 324 -15.16 3.42 -22.32
CA ASP A 324 -15.26 1.99 -22.57
C ASP A 324 -16.71 1.46 -22.43
N GLY A 325 -17.67 2.34 -22.07
CA GLY A 325 -19.08 1.97 -21.93
C GLY A 325 -19.43 1.24 -20.61
N TYR A 326 -18.56 1.32 -19.61
CA TYR A 326 -18.75 0.71 -18.29
C TYR A 326 -19.26 1.67 -17.22
N GLN A 327 -19.57 2.91 -17.62
CA GLN A 327 -20.17 3.89 -16.72
C GLN A 327 -21.61 3.46 -16.42
N GLY A 328 -21.85 3.07 -15.15
CA GLY A 328 -23.22 2.78 -14.68
C GLY A 328 -24.04 4.06 -14.50
N THR A 329 -25.29 3.91 -14.03
CA THR A 329 -26.16 5.04 -13.70
C THR A 329 -25.48 5.93 -12.66
N ILE A 330 -25.30 7.21 -12.97
CA ILE A 330 -24.74 8.19 -12.05
C ILE A 330 -25.80 8.51 -11.01
N LEU A 331 -25.55 8.08 -9.77
CA LEU A 331 -26.41 8.39 -8.63
C LEU A 331 -25.83 9.54 -7.82
N PRO A 332 -26.67 10.47 -7.31
CA PRO A 332 -26.19 11.56 -6.47
C PRO A 332 -25.44 11.03 -5.24
N GLY A 333 -24.25 11.58 -4.95
CA GLY A 333 -23.44 11.19 -3.82
C GLY A 333 -22.57 9.93 -4.01
N VAL A 334 -22.73 9.19 -5.10
CA VAL A 334 -21.88 8.04 -5.43
C VAL A 334 -20.68 8.51 -6.27
N PRO A 335 -19.43 8.17 -5.88
CA PRO A 335 -18.26 8.53 -6.68
C PRO A 335 -18.36 7.96 -8.10
N ILE A 336 -18.09 8.81 -9.09
CA ILE A 336 -18.08 8.41 -10.50
C ILE A 336 -16.96 7.40 -10.73
N LEU A 337 -17.32 6.28 -11.35
CA LEU A 337 -16.37 5.25 -11.76
C LEU A 337 -15.46 5.82 -12.86
N ARG A 338 -14.14 5.61 -12.74
CA ARG A 338 -13.18 6.12 -13.74
C ARG A 338 -12.17 5.09 -14.23
N SER A 339 -11.97 4.01 -13.49
CA SER A 339 -10.91 3.02 -13.77
C SER A 339 -11.38 1.59 -13.52
N PRO A 340 -10.71 0.59 -14.14
CA PRO A 340 -11.16 -0.81 -14.16
C PRO A 340 -10.90 -1.56 -12.84
N HIS A 341 -10.67 -0.88 -11.72
CA HIS A 341 -10.36 -1.49 -10.41
C HIS A 341 -9.17 -2.48 -10.46
N ASN A 342 -8.18 -2.18 -11.28
CA ASN A 342 -6.95 -2.94 -11.40
C ASN A 342 -5.84 -2.00 -11.91
N ALA A 343 -4.81 -1.80 -11.08
CA ALA A 343 -3.72 -0.87 -11.40
C ALA A 343 -2.93 -1.28 -12.66
N HIS A 344 -2.83 -2.58 -12.93
CA HIS A 344 -2.12 -3.09 -14.12
C HIS A 344 -2.92 -2.78 -15.39
N MET A 345 -4.23 -3.00 -15.35
CA MET A 345 -5.14 -2.67 -16.45
C MET A 345 -5.27 -1.16 -16.65
N THR A 346 -5.28 -0.38 -15.56
CA THR A 346 -5.25 1.09 -15.64
C THR A 346 -3.97 1.57 -16.33
N MET A 347 -2.81 0.99 -15.98
CA MET A 347 -1.54 1.34 -16.63
C MET A 347 -1.53 0.97 -18.12
N LEU A 348 -2.02 -0.21 -18.46
CA LEU A 348 -2.16 -0.67 -19.85
C LEU A 348 -3.10 0.25 -20.63
N ALA A 349 -4.30 0.54 -20.10
CA ALA A 349 -5.30 1.36 -20.78
C ALA A 349 -4.83 2.80 -21.01
N ARG A 350 -4.08 3.40 -20.06
CA ARG A 350 -3.64 4.80 -20.14
C ARG A 350 -2.33 5.00 -20.86
N ALA A 351 -1.35 4.13 -20.63
CA ALA A 351 0.04 4.30 -21.09
C ALA A 351 0.48 3.28 -22.17
N GLY A 352 -0.44 2.40 -22.59
CA GLY A 352 -0.18 1.36 -23.58
C GLY A 352 0.73 0.24 -23.07
N VAL A 353 1.09 -0.64 -23.98
CA VAL A 353 1.99 -1.78 -23.69
C VAL A 353 3.37 -1.31 -23.18
N PRO A 354 4.01 -0.26 -23.73
CA PRO A 354 5.28 0.23 -23.19
C PRO A 354 5.18 0.65 -21.72
N GLY A 355 4.09 1.34 -21.33
CA GLY A 355 3.84 1.72 -19.95
C GLY A 355 3.68 0.50 -19.03
N LEU A 356 2.91 -0.51 -19.45
CA LEU A 356 2.75 -1.76 -18.72
C LEU A 356 4.07 -2.53 -18.57
N VAL A 357 4.89 -2.62 -19.65
CA VAL A 357 6.17 -3.31 -19.61
C VAL A 357 7.15 -2.64 -18.64
N LEU A 358 7.24 -1.32 -18.63
CA LEU A 358 8.05 -0.56 -17.68
C LEU A 358 7.54 -0.74 -16.24
N TRP A 359 6.22 -0.71 -16.05
CA TRP A 359 5.56 -0.94 -14.76
C TRP A 359 5.89 -2.33 -14.21
N LEU A 360 5.62 -3.38 -14.98
CA LEU A 360 5.88 -4.77 -14.57
C LEU A 360 7.38 -5.04 -14.43
N GLY A 361 8.19 -4.43 -15.29
CA GLY A 361 9.65 -4.50 -15.22
C GLY A 361 10.21 -3.90 -13.94
N ALA A 362 9.71 -2.71 -13.52
CA ALA A 362 10.10 -2.08 -12.28
C ALA A 362 9.70 -2.95 -11.06
N LEU A 363 8.46 -3.43 -11.02
CA LEU A 363 7.98 -4.30 -9.94
C LEU A 363 8.70 -5.64 -9.89
N GLY A 364 8.85 -6.31 -11.03
CA GLY A 364 9.50 -7.61 -11.13
C GLY A 364 10.98 -7.54 -10.76
N SER A 365 11.71 -6.53 -11.26
CA SER A 365 13.12 -6.33 -10.91
C SER A 365 13.30 -5.99 -9.43
N TRP A 366 12.39 -5.18 -8.84
CA TRP A 366 12.40 -4.89 -7.42
C TRP A 366 12.13 -6.16 -6.59
N GLY A 367 11.11 -6.93 -6.94
CA GLY A 367 10.80 -8.21 -6.29
C GLY A 367 11.96 -9.19 -6.33
N LEU A 368 12.61 -9.33 -7.49
CA LEU A 368 13.81 -10.17 -7.66
C LEU A 368 14.99 -9.67 -6.80
N MET A 369 15.19 -8.35 -6.72
CA MET A 369 16.22 -7.75 -5.88
C MET A 369 15.98 -8.05 -4.40
N MET A 370 14.72 -7.91 -3.92
CA MET A 370 14.35 -8.25 -2.55
C MET A 370 14.53 -9.75 -2.26
N LEU A 371 14.08 -10.64 -3.16
CA LEU A 371 14.25 -12.08 -3.03
C LEU A 371 15.72 -12.49 -2.96
N ARG A 372 16.57 -11.93 -3.81
CA ARG A 372 18.02 -12.17 -3.78
C ARG A 372 18.63 -11.72 -2.45
N GLY A 373 18.29 -10.51 -1.98
CA GLY A 373 18.75 -9.99 -0.69
C GLY A 373 18.31 -10.89 0.47
N MET A 374 17.04 -11.31 0.49
CA MET A 374 16.48 -12.21 1.48
C MET A 374 17.21 -13.58 1.52
N ILE A 375 17.40 -14.21 0.35
CA ILE A 375 18.08 -15.51 0.25
C ILE A 375 19.55 -15.40 0.69
N LEU A 376 20.23 -14.34 0.27
CA LEU A 376 21.63 -14.12 0.61
C LEU A 376 21.80 -13.88 2.11
N ALA A 377 20.97 -13.01 2.70
CA ALA A 377 20.97 -12.75 4.14
C ALA A 377 20.72 -14.03 4.96
N ARG A 378 19.77 -14.86 4.53
CA ARG A 378 19.49 -16.15 5.17
C ARG A 378 20.67 -17.12 5.09
N ARG A 379 21.32 -17.23 3.93
CA ARG A 379 22.50 -18.08 3.74
C ARG A 379 23.69 -17.64 4.59
N ARG A 380 23.78 -16.35 4.91
CA ARG A 380 24.84 -15.76 5.74
C ARG A 380 24.49 -15.73 7.24
N GLY A 381 23.29 -16.16 7.64
CA GLY A 381 22.82 -16.11 9.03
C GLY A 381 22.52 -14.66 9.51
N GLU A 382 22.35 -13.71 8.60
CA GLU A 382 22.08 -12.30 8.90
C GLU A 382 20.59 -12.07 9.11
N GLU A 383 20.08 -12.52 10.25
CA GLU A 383 18.65 -12.64 10.55
C GLU A 383 17.88 -11.30 10.43
N LEU A 384 18.49 -10.18 10.85
CA LEU A 384 17.85 -8.86 10.77
C LEU A 384 17.60 -8.44 9.30
N TRP A 385 18.58 -8.64 8.41
CA TRP A 385 18.45 -8.35 7.00
C TRP A 385 17.46 -9.28 6.31
N PHE A 386 17.48 -10.57 6.66
CA PHE A 386 16.49 -11.54 6.18
C PHE A 386 15.06 -11.08 6.50
N ARG A 387 14.81 -10.72 7.78
CA ARG A 387 13.48 -10.25 8.22
C ARG A 387 13.08 -8.95 7.55
N LEU A 388 14.02 -8.03 7.36
CA LEU A 388 13.77 -6.75 6.72
C LEU A 388 13.35 -6.92 5.26
N PHE A 389 14.09 -7.71 4.48
CA PHE A 389 13.73 -8.01 3.09
C PHE A 389 12.39 -8.75 2.99
N LEU A 390 12.14 -9.72 3.85
CA LEU A 390 10.89 -10.46 3.91
C LEU A 390 9.71 -9.54 4.25
N PHE A 391 9.87 -8.64 5.23
CA PHE A 391 8.85 -7.66 5.61
C PHE A 391 8.47 -6.75 4.43
N LEU A 392 9.47 -6.18 3.76
CA LEU A 392 9.25 -5.27 2.64
C LEU A 392 8.58 -5.97 1.46
N LEU A 393 9.00 -7.21 1.14
CA LEU A 393 8.36 -8.05 0.14
C LEU A 393 6.89 -8.29 0.45
N CYS A 394 6.59 -8.66 1.69
CA CYS A 394 5.23 -8.95 2.13
C CYS A 394 4.36 -7.70 2.13
N TYR A 395 4.86 -6.57 2.65
CA TYR A 395 4.04 -5.38 2.78
C TYR A 395 3.75 -4.73 1.42
N LEU A 396 4.77 -4.58 0.56
CA LEU A 396 4.54 -4.10 -0.80
C LEU A 396 3.69 -5.10 -1.61
N GLY A 397 3.91 -6.40 -1.41
CA GLY A 397 3.09 -7.46 -2.00
C GLY A 397 1.62 -7.35 -1.62
N ALA A 398 1.30 -7.01 -0.36
CA ALA A 398 -0.08 -6.75 0.07
C ALA A 398 -0.72 -5.61 -0.72
N ILE A 399 0.02 -4.50 -0.95
CA ILE A 399 -0.48 -3.38 -1.76
C ILE A 399 -0.71 -3.83 -3.21
N ILE A 400 0.22 -4.59 -3.81
CA ILE A 400 0.08 -5.09 -5.19
C ILE A 400 -1.15 -5.98 -5.33
N VAL A 401 -1.35 -6.91 -4.39
CA VAL A 401 -2.52 -7.79 -4.39
C VAL A 401 -3.80 -6.95 -4.30
N ASN A 402 -3.88 -5.99 -3.38
CA ASN A 402 -5.05 -5.12 -3.29
C ASN A 402 -5.25 -4.30 -4.57
N ALA A 403 -4.18 -3.73 -5.12
CA ALA A 403 -4.21 -2.92 -6.34
C ALA A 403 -4.59 -3.70 -7.61
N SER A 404 -4.51 -5.03 -7.57
CA SER A 404 -4.99 -5.89 -8.66
C SER A 404 -6.53 -6.04 -8.67
N PHE A 405 -7.21 -5.63 -7.58
CA PHE A 405 -8.66 -5.79 -7.42
C PHE A 405 -9.39 -4.52 -6.99
N ASP A 406 -8.66 -3.41 -6.74
CA ASP A 406 -9.23 -2.14 -6.31
C ASP A 406 -8.45 -0.94 -6.86
N VAL A 407 -9.06 0.25 -6.75
CA VAL A 407 -8.46 1.55 -7.09
C VAL A 407 -7.52 1.98 -5.95
N ALA A 408 -6.39 1.30 -5.80
CA ALA A 408 -5.50 1.47 -4.65
C ALA A 408 -4.41 2.55 -4.87
N LEU A 409 -3.86 2.62 -6.10
CA LEU A 409 -2.69 3.46 -6.38
C LEU A 409 -3.02 4.81 -7.04
N GLU A 410 -4.28 5.05 -7.36
CA GLU A 410 -4.77 6.27 -8.00
C GLU A 410 -4.99 7.43 -7.02
N GLY A 411 -4.54 7.28 -5.79
CA GLY A 411 -4.64 8.29 -4.72
C GLY A 411 -3.46 8.24 -3.76
N PRO A 412 -3.32 9.27 -2.90
CA PRO A 412 -2.16 9.42 -2.02
C PRO A 412 -2.09 8.34 -0.92
N MET A 413 -3.23 7.83 -0.46
CA MET A 413 -3.30 6.95 0.71
C MET A 413 -2.45 5.68 0.57
N LEU A 414 -2.62 4.89 -0.48
CA LEU A 414 -1.77 3.74 -0.75
C LEU A 414 -0.70 4.03 -1.81
N GLY A 415 -0.90 5.00 -2.71
CA GLY A 415 0.08 5.34 -3.74
C GLY A 415 1.40 5.85 -3.14
N ILE A 416 1.35 6.75 -2.15
CA ILE A 416 2.57 7.24 -1.48
C ILE A 416 3.20 6.13 -0.63
N TRP A 417 2.40 5.35 0.13
CA TRP A 417 2.88 4.18 0.85
C TRP A 417 3.64 3.20 -0.04
N PHE A 418 3.08 2.88 -1.18
CA PHE A 418 3.65 1.95 -2.16
C PHE A 418 5.05 2.39 -2.61
N TRP A 419 5.18 3.65 -3.01
CA TRP A 419 6.47 4.16 -3.50
C TRP A 419 7.49 4.40 -2.38
N VAL A 420 7.05 4.73 -1.18
CA VAL A 420 7.93 4.80 0.00
C VAL A 420 8.48 3.41 0.33
N LEU A 421 7.65 2.36 0.33
CA LEU A 421 8.12 0.98 0.55
C LEU A 421 9.05 0.50 -0.57
N PHE A 422 8.74 0.86 -1.83
CA PHE A 422 9.61 0.56 -2.97
C PHE A 422 10.98 1.21 -2.83
N GLY A 423 11.03 2.49 -2.48
CA GLY A 423 12.28 3.22 -2.24
C GLY A 423 13.06 2.71 -1.04
N LEU A 424 12.37 2.36 0.04
CA LEU A 424 12.97 1.74 1.23
C LEU A 424 13.63 0.40 0.88
N GLY A 425 12.95 -0.46 0.10
CA GLY A 425 13.52 -1.72 -0.37
C GLY A 425 14.73 -1.52 -1.25
N SER A 426 14.67 -0.57 -2.19
CA SER A 426 15.81 -0.21 -3.05
C SER A 426 17.01 0.25 -2.22
N ALA A 427 16.79 1.13 -1.23
CA ALA A 427 17.85 1.57 -0.32
C ALA A 427 18.43 0.41 0.49
N CYS A 428 17.58 -0.44 1.08
CA CYS A 428 18.01 -1.60 1.85
C CYS A 428 18.91 -2.53 1.03
N ALA A 429 18.55 -2.82 -0.23
CA ALA A 429 19.37 -3.67 -1.09
C ALA A 429 20.72 -3.04 -1.42
N MET A 430 20.76 -1.74 -1.72
CA MET A 430 21.99 -1.02 -2.01
C MET A 430 22.92 -0.93 -0.79
N ILE A 431 22.37 -0.60 0.38
CA ILE A 431 23.12 -0.55 1.65
C ILE A 431 23.66 -1.94 2.01
N TYR A 432 22.85 -2.98 1.83
CA TYR A 432 23.27 -4.35 2.08
C TYR A 432 24.40 -4.77 1.15
N GLN A 433 24.33 -4.44 -0.12
CA GLN A 433 25.39 -4.72 -1.09
C GLN A 433 26.68 -3.98 -0.74
N GLN A 434 26.63 -2.68 -0.42
CA GLN A 434 27.80 -1.90 0.01
C GLN A 434 28.47 -2.50 1.23
N ARG A 435 27.68 -3.02 2.19
CA ARG A 435 28.21 -3.73 3.35
C ARG A 435 28.94 -5.00 2.96
N LEU A 436 28.44 -5.76 1.99
CA LEU A 436 29.08 -6.99 1.47
C LEU A 436 30.40 -6.69 0.77
N ASP A 437 30.50 -5.56 0.10
CA ASP A 437 31.67 -5.11 -0.64
C ASP A 437 32.78 -4.49 0.28
N GLY A 438 32.67 -4.63 1.59
CA GLY A 438 33.68 -4.18 2.55
C GLY A 438 33.33 -2.90 3.32
N GLY A 439 32.06 -2.46 3.28
CA GLY A 439 31.55 -1.36 4.09
C GLY A 439 31.46 -1.71 5.59
N ARG A 440 31.39 -0.68 6.45
CA ARG A 440 31.22 -0.85 7.91
C ARG A 440 29.85 -1.48 8.23
N ALA A 441 29.78 -2.26 9.31
CA ALA A 441 28.50 -2.74 9.87
C ALA A 441 27.64 -1.54 10.30
N ILE A 442 26.42 -1.44 9.76
CA ILE A 442 25.54 -0.25 9.89
C ILE A 442 24.30 -0.51 10.78
N LEU A 443 24.00 -1.78 11.06
CA LEU A 443 22.87 -2.24 11.91
C LEU A 443 23.34 -3.22 12.96
#